data_d2ea592f99c5802f1fe579b2ef82723e
#
_entry.id   d2ea592f99c5802f1fe579b2ef82723e
#
_cell.length_a   1.000
_cell.length_b   1.000
_cell.length_c   1.000
_cell.angle_alpha   90.00
_cell.angle_beta   90.00
_cell.angle_gamma   90.00
#
_symmetry.space_group_name_H-M   'P 1'
#
loop_
_entity.id
_entity.type
_entity.pdbx_description
1 polymer ?
#
loop_
_entity_poly.entity_id
_entity_poly.type
_entity_poly.pdbx_seq_one_letter_code
_entity_poly.pdbx_strand_id
1 'polypeptide(L)'
;VRFLLTGVTGLGCTSQSHNDRQELTVRQDNQETAMVSADNPIDVWWNAFQAKSADIGAMFSQKTAKDWDLPQWMQENLEQIHPQLMCEFGPAVHTKGHRLVITPEARRDLRHLVDSNLRRAPKLSGWEFYGYRLPEDFDSTVLTVNGRSGGDVSNTSFHASIGVFNKIDLSFVADGYSANDQQALSDVFIAAESLLGEEVLDKWIGGIDVDAPPPKPRAGVFHIVDLKKQVDTLIEQVRSGLPDQ
;
A
#
# COMPACT_ATOMS: atom_id res chain seq x y z
N VAL A 1 -12.47 -10.84 -16.03
CA VAL A 1 -12.91 -9.43 -15.81
C VAL A 1 -11.66 -8.66 -15.44
N ARG A 2 -11.21 -7.83 -16.36
CA ARG A 2 -10.00 -7.02 -16.16
C ARG A 2 -10.37 -5.85 -15.28
N PHE A 3 -9.87 -5.75 -14.08
CA PHE A 3 -9.94 -4.54 -13.28
C PHE A 3 -8.98 -3.50 -13.85
N LEU A 4 -9.50 -2.65 -14.73
CA LEU A 4 -8.84 -1.42 -15.14
C LEU A 4 -9.18 -0.35 -14.08
N LEU A 5 -8.17 0.13 -13.39
CA LEU A 5 -8.27 1.31 -12.52
C LEU A 5 -8.37 2.56 -13.42
N THR A 6 -9.57 2.85 -13.90
CA THR A 6 -9.85 4.10 -14.62
C THR A 6 -10.35 5.15 -13.64
N GLY A 7 -9.60 6.25 -13.55
CA GLY A 7 -10.04 7.46 -12.88
C GLY A 7 -11.23 8.09 -13.61
N VAL A 8 -12.27 8.43 -12.87
CA VAL A 8 -13.42 9.19 -13.36
C VAL A 8 -13.12 10.67 -13.21
N THR A 9 -13.00 11.35 -14.36
CA THR A 9 -13.02 12.80 -14.46
C THR A 9 -14.45 13.27 -14.52
N GLY A 10 -14.89 14.07 -13.57
CA GLY A 10 -16.16 14.77 -13.57
C GLY A 10 -16.02 16.19 -14.11
N LEU A 11 -16.69 16.46 -15.22
CA LEU A 11 -16.86 17.76 -15.86
C LEU A 11 -17.83 18.66 -15.08
N GLY A 12 -17.50 19.85 -14.95
CA GLY A 12 -17.86 21.18 -14.98
C GLY A 12 -19.31 21.60 -15.23
N CYS A 13 -19.68 22.72 -14.65
CA CYS A 13 -20.62 23.65 -15.26
C CYS A 13 -20.38 25.08 -14.79
N THR A 14 -20.36 25.92 -15.78
CA THR A 14 -20.24 27.38 -15.84
C THR A 14 -21.52 28.08 -15.33
N SER A 15 -21.45 29.27 -14.74
CA SER A 15 -21.71 30.56 -15.39
C SER A 15 -22.15 31.67 -14.44
N GLN A 16 -21.61 32.83 -14.79
CA GLN A 16 -22.14 34.19 -14.88
C GLN A 16 -22.30 35.05 -13.62
N SER A 17 -21.41 35.98 -13.60
CA SER A 17 -21.47 37.46 -13.53
C SER A 17 -22.66 38.13 -12.84
N HIS A 18 -22.38 39.04 -11.90
CA HIS A 18 -22.80 40.44 -11.99
C HIS A 18 -21.95 41.36 -11.12
N ASN A 19 -21.56 42.49 -11.73
CA ASN A 19 -20.93 43.67 -11.11
C ASN A 19 -21.89 44.30 -10.10
N ASP A 20 -21.37 44.74 -8.98
CA ASP A 20 -21.76 46.04 -8.43
C ASP A 20 -20.62 46.62 -7.57
N ARG A 21 -20.16 47.78 -7.99
CA ARG A 21 -19.26 48.66 -7.25
C ARG A 21 -20.03 49.36 -6.14
N GLN A 22 -19.55 49.25 -4.93
CA GLN A 22 -19.70 50.31 -3.93
C GLN A 22 -18.45 50.40 -3.07
N GLU A 23 -17.76 51.53 -3.23
CA GLU A 23 -16.73 52.03 -2.34
C GLU A 23 -17.33 52.26 -0.97
N LEU A 24 -16.72 51.67 0.04
CA LEU A 24 -16.89 52.10 1.43
C LEU A 24 -15.52 52.02 2.13
N THR A 25 -15.03 53.19 2.45
CA THR A 25 -13.87 53.47 3.28
C THR A 25 -13.93 52.72 4.60
N VAL A 26 -12.99 51.79 4.80
CA VAL A 26 -12.91 51.01 6.04
C VAL A 26 -11.73 51.52 6.85
N ARG A 27 -12.05 51.90 8.06
CA ARG A 27 -11.09 52.10 9.17
C ARG A 27 -10.33 50.81 9.41
N GLN A 28 -9.01 50.87 9.37
CA GLN A 28 -8.15 49.81 9.86
C GLN A 28 -8.19 49.78 11.38
N ASP A 29 -8.96 48.87 11.90
CA ASP A 29 -8.74 48.38 13.25
C ASP A 29 -7.89 47.08 13.14
N ASN A 30 -6.62 47.25 13.51
CA ASN A 30 -5.69 46.16 13.74
C ASN A 30 -6.20 45.30 14.93
N GLN A 31 -7.02 44.33 14.66
CA GLN A 31 -7.14 43.14 15.49
C GLN A 31 -6.42 42.01 14.78
N GLU A 32 -5.13 41.93 15.04
CA GLU A 32 -4.32 40.75 14.81
C GLU A 32 -4.84 39.66 15.74
N THR A 33 -5.97 39.06 15.34
CA THR A 33 -6.44 37.82 15.93
C THR A 33 -5.40 36.79 15.58
N ALA A 34 -4.54 36.45 16.52
CA ALA A 34 -3.66 35.30 16.45
C ALA A 34 -4.54 34.10 16.05
N MET A 35 -4.56 33.76 14.77
CA MET A 35 -5.04 32.49 14.30
C MET A 35 -4.17 31.46 15.02
N VAL A 36 -4.71 30.81 16.01
CA VAL A 36 -4.15 29.58 16.56
C VAL A 36 -4.08 28.66 15.35
N SER A 37 -2.89 28.48 14.83
CA SER A 37 -2.61 27.51 13.78
C SER A 37 -3.08 26.19 14.33
N ALA A 38 -4.20 25.68 13.82
CA ALA A 38 -4.62 24.33 14.15
C ALA A 38 -3.42 23.42 13.80
N ASP A 39 -2.90 22.72 14.79
CA ASP A 39 -1.75 21.85 14.60
C ASP A 39 -2.05 20.91 13.45
N ASN A 40 -1.09 20.78 12.53
CA ASN A 40 -1.24 19.87 11.39
C ASN A 40 -1.51 18.45 11.91
N PRO A 41 -2.58 17.76 11.50
CA PRO A 41 -2.94 16.43 12.02
C PRO A 41 -1.77 15.43 11.92
N ILE A 42 -0.92 15.56 10.92
CA ILE A 42 0.27 14.72 10.75
C ILE A 42 1.27 14.97 11.89
N ASP A 43 1.50 16.22 12.25
CA ASP A 43 2.44 16.57 13.32
C ASP A 43 1.88 16.12 14.69
N VAL A 44 0.58 16.28 14.89
CA VAL A 44 -0.11 15.78 16.10
C VAL A 44 0.07 14.27 16.23
N TRP A 45 -0.13 13.53 15.13
CA TRP A 45 0.02 12.08 15.11
C TRP A 45 1.47 11.65 15.42
N TRP A 46 2.48 12.26 14.77
CA TRP A 46 3.88 11.95 15.02
C TRP A 46 4.33 12.28 16.44
N ASN A 47 3.87 13.37 17.01
CA ASN A 47 4.15 13.72 18.42
C ASN A 47 3.56 12.66 19.36
N ALA A 48 2.33 12.23 19.09
CA ALA A 48 1.68 11.18 19.86
C ALA A 48 2.39 9.81 19.71
N PHE A 49 2.82 9.45 18.50
CA PHE A 49 3.62 8.26 18.24
C PHE A 49 4.94 8.31 19.01
N GLN A 50 5.67 9.42 18.92
CA GLN A 50 6.97 9.59 19.59
C GLN A 50 6.83 9.41 21.10
N ALA A 51 5.79 9.98 21.70
CA ALA A 51 5.53 9.87 23.14
C ALA A 51 5.26 8.42 23.60
N LYS A 52 4.71 7.58 22.72
CA LYS A 52 4.34 6.17 23.01
C LYS A 52 5.26 5.13 22.36
N SER A 53 6.26 5.56 21.60
CA SER A 53 7.11 4.65 20.79
C SER A 53 7.84 3.59 21.63
N ALA A 54 8.24 3.92 22.85
CA ALA A 54 8.90 2.98 23.77
C ALA A 54 7.90 1.90 24.26
N ASP A 55 6.68 2.28 24.60
CA ASP A 55 5.63 1.35 25.06
C ASP A 55 5.19 0.42 23.93
N ILE A 56 5.01 0.98 22.71
CA ILE A 56 4.71 0.19 21.50
C ILE A 56 5.84 -0.81 21.23
N GLY A 57 7.09 -0.39 21.28
CA GLY A 57 8.23 -1.28 21.10
C GLY A 57 8.31 -2.38 22.18
N ALA A 58 8.06 -2.04 23.45
CA ALA A 58 8.06 -2.99 24.55
C ALA A 58 6.96 -4.07 24.38
N MET A 59 5.78 -3.70 23.86
CA MET A 59 4.68 -4.62 23.60
C MET A 59 5.09 -5.78 22.68
N PHE A 60 5.90 -5.53 21.64
CA PHE A 60 6.36 -6.58 20.72
C PHE A 60 7.46 -7.48 21.32
N SER A 61 8.14 -7.01 22.34
CA SER A 61 9.19 -7.77 23.03
C SER A 61 8.66 -8.66 24.16
N GLN A 62 7.44 -8.46 24.59
CA GLN A 62 6.83 -9.21 25.71
C GLN A 62 6.37 -10.60 25.24
N LYS A 63 6.63 -11.62 26.08
CA LYS A 63 6.15 -12.99 25.88
C LYS A 63 4.73 -13.23 26.40
N THR A 64 4.15 -12.26 27.08
CA THR A 64 2.80 -12.28 27.66
C THR A 64 1.76 -11.79 26.66
N ALA A 65 0.47 -11.91 27.02
CA ALA A 65 -0.63 -11.39 26.21
C ALA A 65 -0.38 -9.94 25.81
N LYS A 66 -0.47 -9.65 24.52
CA LYS A 66 -0.24 -8.31 23.97
C LYS A 66 -1.39 -7.41 24.36
N ASP A 67 -1.06 -6.20 24.80
CA ASP A 67 -2.02 -5.12 24.94
C ASP A 67 -2.31 -4.52 23.57
N TRP A 68 -3.47 -4.87 22.99
CA TRP A 68 -3.89 -4.40 21.70
C TRP A 68 -4.52 -3.00 21.71
N ASP A 69 -4.74 -2.41 22.87
CA ASP A 69 -5.31 -1.06 22.97
C ASP A 69 -4.38 -0.01 22.37
N LEU A 70 -3.07 -0.24 22.44
CA LEU A 70 -2.07 0.71 21.95
C LEU A 70 -1.99 0.76 20.41
N PRO A 71 -1.89 -0.35 19.68
CA PRO A 71 -2.01 -0.34 18.20
C PRO A 71 -3.36 0.19 17.72
N GLN A 72 -4.44 -0.17 18.37
CA GLN A 72 -5.77 0.35 18.04
C GLN A 72 -5.82 1.86 18.20
N TRP A 73 -5.33 2.39 19.33
CA TRP A 73 -5.23 3.82 19.57
C TRP A 73 -4.42 4.53 18.46
N MET A 74 -3.30 3.93 18.00
CA MET A 74 -2.50 4.48 16.91
C MET A 74 -3.27 4.52 15.59
N GLN A 75 -4.01 3.46 15.28
CA GLN A 75 -4.84 3.41 14.07
C GLN A 75 -5.95 4.47 14.13
N GLU A 76 -6.68 4.58 15.23
CA GLU A 76 -7.74 5.57 15.41
C GLU A 76 -7.24 7.01 15.28
N ASN A 77 -6.01 7.28 15.76
CA ASN A 77 -5.40 8.61 15.60
C ASN A 77 -4.89 8.83 14.15
N LEU A 78 -4.42 7.80 13.45
CA LEU A 78 -4.03 7.89 12.05
C LEU A 78 -5.23 8.20 11.15
N GLU A 79 -6.39 7.64 11.46
CA GLU A 79 -7.65 7.91 10.77
C GLU A 79 -8.11 9.37 10.85
N GLN A 80 -7.64 10.15 11.84
CA GLN A 80 -7.87 11.59 11.90
C GLN A 80 -7.15 12.35 10.77
N ILE A 81 -6.10 11.77 10.19
CA ILE A 81 -5.44 12.30 9.00
C ILE A 81 -6.26 11.92 7.77
N HIS A 82 -6.60 10.62 7.64
CA HIS A 82 -7.48 10.11 6.61
C HIS A 82 -7.99 8.70 6.99
N PRO A 83 -9.30 8.43 6.87
CA PRO A 83 -9.91 7.17 7.35
C PRO A 83 -9.48 5.91 6.58
N GLN A 84 -8.78 6.06 5.47
CA GLN A 84 -8.27 4.95 4.66
C GLN A 84 -6.76 4.75 4.80
N LEU A 85 -6.12 5.43 5.73
CA LEU A 85 -4.73 5.13 6.10
C LEU A 85 -4.71 4.01 7.12
N MET A 86 -3.83 3.05 6.89
CA MET A 86 -3.59 1.92 7.76
C MET A 86 -2.18 1.98 8.31
N CYS A 87 -1.98 1.45 9.51
CA CYS A 87 -0.64 1.25 10.05
C CYS A 87 -0.39 -0.22 10.38
N GLU A 88 0.84 -0.66 10.13
CA GLU A 88 1.31 -2.01 10.39
C GLU A 88 2.65 -1.95 11.13
N PHE A 89 2.83 -2.84 12.09
CA PHE A 89 4.05 -2.94 12.89
C PHE A 89 4.77 -4.25 12.61
N GLY A 90 6.09 -4.21 12.67
CA GLY A 90 6.91 -5.40 12.51
C GLY A 90 8.33 -5.22 13.04
N PRO A 91 9.18 -6.24 12.94
CA PRO A 91 10.60 -6.09 13.23
C PRO A 91 11.26 -5.15 12.21
N ALA A 92 12.26 -4.40 12.65
CA ALA A 92 13.10 -3.59 11.76
C ALA A 92 13.82 -4.47 10.72
N VAL A 93 14.09 -3.92 9.53
CA VAL A 93 14.74 -4.66 8.44
C VAL A 93 16.24 -4.45 8.44
N HIS A 94 16.70 -3.23 8.69
CA HIS A 94 18.11 -2.84 8.57
C HIS A 94 18.77 -2.62 9.92
N THR A 95 17.97 -2.43 10.98
CA THR A 95 18.47 -2.14 12.32
C THR A 95 17.92 -3.14 13.34
N LYS A 96 18.34 -3.01 14.60
CA LYS A 96 17.66 -3.71 15.71
C LYS A 96 16.53 -2.82 16.21
N GLY A 97 15.32 -3.35 16.20
CA GLY A 97 14.15 -2.61 16.68
C GLY A 97 12.88 -2.96 15.92
N HIS A 98 12.11 -1.96 15.61
CA HIS A 98 10.78 -2.09 15.05
C HIS A 98 10.62 -1.29 13.76
N ARG A 99 9.68 -1.71 12.92
CA ARG A 99 9.21 -0.90 11.80
C ARG A 99 7.76 -0.50 11.99
N LEU A 100 7.44 0.65 11.46
CA LEU A 100 6.08 1.12 11.24
C LEU A 100 5.90 1.35 9.74
N VAL A 101 4.90 0.72 9.17
CA VAL A 101 4.42 0.98 7.81
C VAL A 101 3.16 1.83 7.90
N ILE A 102 3.07 2.90 7.12
CA ILE A 102 1.84 3.66 6.91
C ILE A 102 1.46 3.49 5.45
N THR A 103 0.31 2.90 5.19
CA THR A 103 -0.13 2.58 3.84
C THR A 103 -1.58 2.99 3.61
N PRO A 104 -1.95 3.46 2.40
CA PRO A 104 -3.32 3.63 1.98
C PRO A 104 -3.84 2.35 1.31
N GLU A 105 -3.15 1.21 1.46
CA GLU A 105 -3.41 -0.03 0.73
C GLU A 105 -3.40 0.22 -0.80
N ALA A 106 -4.36 -0.31 -1.54
CA ALA A 106 -4.44 -0.14 -3.00
C ALA A 106 -4.84 1.27 -3.48
N ARG A 107 -4.98 2.25 -2.60
CA ARG A 107 -5.44 3.62 -2.92
C ARG A 107 -4.28 4.50 -3.40
N ARG A 108 -3.96 4.42 -4.69
CA ARG A 108 -2.89 5.22 -5.31
C ARG A 108 -3.08 6.72 -5.18
N ASP A 109 -4.32 7.17 -5.18
CA ASP A 109 -4.70 8.58 -5.01
C ASP A 109 -4.25 9.17 -3.66
N LEU A 110 -4.05 8.32 -2.64
CA LEU A 110 -3.61 8.72 -1.30
C LEU A 110 -2.09 8.63 -1.08
N ARG A 111 -1.30 8.18 -2.07
CA ARG A 111 0.17 8.07 -1.93
C ARG A 111 0.84 9.39 -1.56
N HIS A 112 0.40 10.50 -2.14
CA HIS A 112 0.91 11.83 -1.80
C HIS A 112 0.73 12.18 -0.31
N LEU A 113 -0.34 11.66 0.32
CA LEU A 113 -0.61 11.88 1.74
C LEU A 113 0.35 11.04 2.60
N VAL A 114 0.60 9.77 2.24
CA VAL A 114 1.59 8.92 2.88
C VAL A 114 2.98 9.54 2.79
N ASP A 115 3.40 10.00 1.60
CA ASP A 115 4.68 10.66 1.41
C ASP A 115 4.80 11.93 2.25
N SER A 116 3.71 12.71 2.35
CA SER A 116 3.67 13.91 3.19
C SER A 116 3.78 13.57 4.68
N ASN A 117 3.17 12.46 5.09
CA ASN A 117 3.26 11.94 6.46
C ASN A 117 4.70 11.52 6.78
N LEU A 118 5.31 10.68 5.94
CA LEU A 118 6.66 10.18 6.17
C LEU A 118 7.75 11.27 6.13
N ARG A 119 7.59 12.32 5.32
CA ARG A 119 8.53 13.47 5.34
C ARG A 119 8.58 14.17 6.69
N ARG A 120 7.56 14.03 7.52
CA ARG A 120 7.47 14.60 8.87
C ARG A 120 7.81 13.61 9.98
N ALA A 121 8.14 12.37 9.59
CA ALA A 121 8.49 11.33 10.55
C ALA A 121 9.71 11.74 11.39
N PRO A 122 9.64 11.58 12.72
CA PRO A 122 10.78 11.87 13.60
C PRO A 122 11.89 10.84 13.39
N LYS A 123 13.14 11.26 13.64
CA LYS A 123 14.26 10.31 13.72
C LYS A 123 14.25 9.67 15.10
N LEU A 124 13.76 8.45 15.19
CA LEU A 124 13.70 7.69 16.44
C LEU A 124 14.66 6.50 16.39
N SER A 125 15.50 6.37 17.43
CA SER A 125 16.37 5.21 17.57
C SER A 125 15.52 3.95 17.73
N GLY A 126 15.88 2.90 16.98
CA GLY A 126 15.18 1.62 17.03
C GLY A 126 13.87 1.59 16.23
N TRP A 127 13.59 2.61 15.40
CA TRP A 127 12.43 2.64 14.52
C TRP A 127 12.82 2.89 13.07
N GLU A 128 12.17 2.17 12.16
CA GLU A 128 12.19 2.36 10.72
C GLU A 128 10.78 2.67 10.22
N PHE A 129 10.64 3.64 9.30
CA PHE A 129 9.36 4.10 8.79
C PHE A 129 9.25 3.86 7.29
N TYR A 130 8.14 3.25 6.86
CA TYR A 130 7.90 2.86 5.47
C TYR A 130 6.52 3.31 5.00
N GLY A 131 6.41 3.69 3.72
CA GLY A 131 5.17 4.07 3.07
C GLY A 131 4.50 2.93 2.28
N TYR A 132 5.13 1.77 2.28
CA TYR A 132 4.67 0.58 1.58
C TYR A 132 4.88 -0.64 2.46
N ARG A 133 3.97 -1.61 2.39
CA ARG A 133 4.22 -2.93 2.94
C ARG A 133 5.42 -3.55 2.26
N LEU A 134 6.29 -4.12 3.06
CA LEU A 134 7.50 -4.76 2.58
C LEU A 134 7.21 -6.19 2.13
N PRO A 135 8.00 -6.75 1.19
CA PRO A 135 7.83 -8.13 0.77
C PRO A 135 8.08 -9.08 1.94
N GLU A 136 7.34 -10.17 1.94
CA GLU A 136 7.45 -11.29 2.88
C GLU A 136 8.06 -12.52 2.18
N ASP A 137 8.53 -13.48 2.96
CA ASP A 137 8.90 -14.80 2.46
C ASP A 137 7.66 -15.64 2.07
N PHE A 138 7.90 -16.75 1.37
CA PHE A 138 6.83 -17.59 0.88
C PHE A 138 5.97 -18.21 1.99
N ASP A 139 6.60 -18.71 3.06
CA ASP A 139 5.88 -19.36 4.16
C ASP A 139 4.99 -18.35 4.89
N SER A 140 5.50 -17.16 5.15
CA SER A 140 4.73 -16.03 5.70
C SER A 140 3.57 -15.64 4.78
N THR A 141 3.81 -15.59 3.47
CA THR A 141 2.78 -15.29 2.46
C THR A 141 1.63 -16.31 2.50
N VAL A 142 1.91 -17.62 2.56
CA VAL A 142 0.88 -18.66 2.65
C VAL A 142 0.02 -18.47 3.92
N LEU A 143 0.65 -18.15 5.05
CA LEU A 143 -0.07 -17.87 6.30
C LEU A 143 -0.91 -16.58 6.19
N THR A 144 -0.40 -15.54 5.54
CA THR A 144 -1.11 -14.27 5.31
C THR A 144 -2.34 -14.48 4.43
N VAL A 145 -2.22 -15.23 3.32
CA VAL A 145 -3.36 -15.57 2.45
C VAL A 145 -4.40 -16.36 3.22
N ASN A 146 -3.99 -17.42 3.90
CA ASN A 146 -4.92 -18.24 4.70
C ASN A 146 -5.64 -17.42 5.76
N GLY A 147 -4.92 -16.55 6.48
CA GLY A 147 -5.50 -15.70 7.53
C GLY A 147 -6.46 -14.62 7.01
N ARG A 148 -6.23 -14.08 5.80
CA ARG A 148 -7.02 -12.96 5.24
C ARG A 148 -8.21 -13.42 4.39
N SER A 149 -8.06 -14.50 3.63
CA SER A 149 -9.07 -14.97 2.67
C SER A 149 -9.51 -16.41 2.89
N GLY A 150 -8.79 -17.17 3.72
CA GLY A 150 -9.04 -18.61 3.91
C GLY A 150 -8.50 -19.48 2.78
N GLY A 151 -7.81 -18.88 1.79
CA GLY A 151 -7.25 -19.57 0.63
C GLY A 151 -5.93 -20.27 0.90
N ASP A 152 -5.49 -21.08 -0.07
CA ASP A 152 -4.18 -21.71 -0.11
C ASP A 152 -3.55 -21.52 -1.50
N VAL A 153 -2.40 -20.87 -1.52
CA VAL A 153 -1.65 -20.58 -2.75
C VAL A 153 -0.40 -21.45 -2.89
N SER A 154 -0.18 -22.41 -2.00
CA SER A 154 1.04 -23.21 -1.93
C SER A 154 1.32 -24.03 -3.20
N ASN A 155 0.29 -24.37 -3.98
CA ASN A 155 0.40 -25.10 -5.24
C ASN A 155 0.07 -24.25 -6.48
N THR A 156 0.08 -22.92 -6.32
CA THR A 156 -0.22 -22.00 -7.40
C THR A 156 1.01 -21.80 -8.29
N SER A 157 0.78 -21.74 -9.58
CA SER A 157 1.75 -21.36 -10.60
C SER A 157 1.32 -20.07 -11.29
N PHE A 158 2.25 -19.40 -11.96
CA PHE A 158 1.95 -18.17 -12.68
C PHE A 158 2.74 -18.04 -13.97
N HIS A 159 2.23 -17.22 -14.86
CA HIS A 159 2.92 -16.66 -16.01
C HIS A 159 3.03 -15.16 -15.82
N ALA A 160 4.18 -14.58 -16.17
CA ALA A 160 4.41 -13.14 -16.12
C ALA A 160 4.87 -12.66 -17.50
N SER A 161 4.39 -11.51 -17.95
CA SER A 161 4.78 -10.90 -19.22
C SER A 161 4.77 -9.38 -19.13
N ILE A 162 5.57 -8.73 -19.99
CA ILE A 162 5.54 -7.29 -20.12
C ILE A 162 4.30 -6.92 -20.96
N GLY A 163 3.38 -6.20 -20.34
CA GLY A 163 2.14 -5.74 -20.94
C GLY A 163 2.22 -4.29 -21.43
N VAL A 164 1.07 -3.65 -21.51
CA VAL A 164 0.96 -2.26 -21.97
C VAL A 164 1.66 -1.30 -20.99
N PHE A 165 2.22 -0.23 -21.51
CA PHE A 165 2.94 0.80 -20.74
C PHE A 165 4.13 0.28 -19.91
N ASN A 166 4.77 -0.82 -20.37
CA ASN A 166 5.89 -1.45 -19.68
C ASN A 166 5.53 -1.89 -18.24
N LYS A 167 4.26 -2.24 -18.03
CA LYS A 167 3.79 -2.88 -16.81
C LYS A 167 3.87 -4.40 -16.97
N ILE A 168 3.94 -5.10 -15.85
CA ILE A 168 3.99 -6.56 -15.82
C ILE A 168 2.58 -7.08 -15.56
N ASP A 169 2.07 -7.93 -16.43
CA ASP A 169 0.81 -8.64 -16.26
C ASP A 169 1.10 -10.04 -15.72
N LEU A 170 0.36 -10.44 -14.69
CA LEU A 170 0.45 -11.72 -14.00
C LEU A 170 -0.83 -12.53 -14.25
N SER A 171 -0.68 -13.77 -14.68
CA SER A 171 -1.79 -14.73 -14.79
C SER A 171 -1.47 -15.95 -13.94
N PHE A 172 -2.32 -16.23 -12.96
CA PHE A 172 -2.15 -17.33 -12.01
C PHE A 172 -3.02 -18.52 -12.39
N VAL A 173 -2.49 -19.72 -12.16
CA VAL A 173 -3.15 -20.98 -12.43
C VAL A 173 -2.93 -21.97 -11.28
N ALA A 174 -3.95 -22.69 -10.91
CA ALA A 174 -3.87 -23.83 -9.99
C ALA A 174 -5.02 -24.79 -10.25
N ASP A 175 -4.89 -26.03 -9.77
CA ASP A 175 -5.99 -27.00 -9.84
C ASP A 175 -7.22 -26.45 -9.12
N GLY A 176 -8.37 -26.51 -9.78
CA GLY A 176 -9.61 -25.96 -9.27
C GLY A 176 -9.87 -24.50 -9.60
N TYR A 177 -8.88 -23.76 -10.12
CA TYR A 177 -9.11 -22.38 -10.58
C TYR A 177 -9.93 -22.38 -11.89
N SER A 178 -10.73 -21.36 -12.04
CA SER A 178 -11.47 -21.06 -13.27
C SER A 178 -11.32 -19.59 -13.65
N ALA A 179 -11.47 -19.27 -14.92
CA ALA A 179 -11.48 -17.89 -15.36
C ALA A 179 -12.57 -17.08 -14.61
N ASN A 180 -12.18 -15.93 -14.07
CA ASN A 180 -13.05 -15.05 -13.25
C ASN A 180 -13.42 -15.59 -11.86
N ASP A 181 -12.70 -16.53 -11.32
CA ASP A 181 -12.86 -16.99 -9.92
C ASP A 181 -12.46 -15.85 -8.97
N GLN A 182 -13.45 -15.26 -8.31
CA GLN A 182 -13.24 -14.10 -7.44
C GLN A 182 -12.48 -14.46 -6.15
N GLN A 183 -12.68 -15.69 -5.65
CA GLN A 183 -11.95 -16.13 -4.45
C GLN A 183 -10.48 -16.35 -4.81
N ALA A 184 -10.21 -17.10 -5.88
CA ALA A 184 -8.86 -17.31 -6.36
C ALA A 184 -8.15 -15.98 -6.71
N LEU A 185 -8.87 -15.03 -7.32
CA LEU A 185 -8.33 -13.71 -7.63
C LEU A 185 -7.94 -12.94 -6.35
N SER A 186 -8.77 -13.02 -5.31
CA SER A 186 -8.46 -12.42 -4.00
C SER A 186 -7.21 -13.06 -3.38
N ASP A 187 -7.12 -14.39 -3.41
CA ASP A 187 -6.02 -15.14 -2.84
C ASP A 187 -4.69 -14.81 -3.52
N VAL A 188 -4.65 -14.81 -4.86
CA VAL A 188 -3.42 -14.50 -5.60
C VAL A 188 -3.06 -13.03 -5.55
N PHE A 189 -4.03 -12.13 -5.39
CA PHE A 189 -3.75 -10.71 -5.17
C PHE A 189 -3.04 -10.49 -3.84
N ILE A 190 -3.54 -11.10 -2.75
CA ILE A 190 -2.90 -11.06 -1.43
C ILE A 190 -1.50 -11.67 -1.51
N ALA A 191 -1.35 -12.81 -2.21
CA ALA A 191 -0.06 -13.46 -2.38
C ALA A 191 0.94 -12.58 -3.16
N ALA A 192 0.49 -11.94 -4.24
CA ALA A 192 1.33 -11.04 -5.03
C ALA A 192 1.75 -9.81 -4.20
N GLU A 193 0.82 -9.21 -3.42
CA GLU A 193 1.14 -8.11 -2.51
C GLU A 193 2.18 -8.53 -1.46
N SER A 194 2.01 -9.70 -0.84
CA SER A 194 2.92 -10.20 0.18
C SER A 194 4.31 -10.54 -0.39
N LEU A 195 4.39 -11.25 -1.51
CA LEU A 195 5.68 -11.68 -2.09
C LEU A 195 6.46 -10.54 -2.73
N LEU A 196 5.78 -9.62 -3.40
CA LEU A 196 6.41 -8.52 -4.14
C LEU A 196 6.62 -7.29 -3.27
N GLY A 197 5.82 -7.12 -2.24
CA GLY A 197 5.65 -5.88 -1.52
C GLY A 197 4.76 -4.88 -2.29
N GLU A 198 4.13 -4.01 -1.55
CA GLU A 198 3.14 -3.08 -2.08
C GLU A 198 3.75 -2.09 -3.09
N GLU A 199 5.02 -1.69 -2.91
CA GLU A 199 5.68 -0.76 -3.82
C GLU A 199 5.85 -1.33 -5.24
N VAL A 200 6.27 -2.60 -5.34
CA VAL A 200 6.42 -3.28 -6.63
C VAL A 200 5.06 -3.49 -7.27
N LEU A 201 4.06 -3.92 -6.48
CA LEU A 201 2.69 -4.08 -6.93
C LEU A 201 2.14 -2.77 -7.52
N ASP A 202 2.29 -1.66 -6.82
CA ASP A 202 1.82 -0.35 -7.25
C ASP A 202 2.54 0.18 -8.50
N LYS A 203 3.88 0.08 -8.50
CA LYS A 203 4.70 0.70 -9.55
C LYS A 203 4.82 -0.14 -10.81
N TRP A 204 4.80 -1.46 -10.71
CA TRP A 204 5.17 -2.34 -11.81
C TRP A 204 4.07 -3.27 -12.30
N ILE A 205 3.12 -3.66 -11.46
CA ILE A 205 2.08 -4.60 -11.88
C ILE A 205 0.95 -3.85 -12.59
N GLY A 206 0.63 -4.32 -13.79
CA GLY A 206 -0.42 -3.78 -14.66
C GLY A 206 -1.75 -4.51 -14.52
N GLY A 207 -1.70 -5.83 -14.36
CA GLY A 207 -2.88 -6.68 -14.20
C GLY A 207 -2.56 -7.95 -13.44
N ILE A 208 -3.57 -8.47 -12.75
CA ILE A 208 -3.55 -9.78 -12.10
C ILE A 208 -4.82 -10.50 -12.55
N ASP A 209 -4.65 -11.65 -13.15
CA ASP A 209 -5.73 -12.50 -13.63
C ASP A 209 -5.57 -13.93 -13.12
N VAL A 210 -6.66 -14.67 -13.09
CA VAL A 210 -6.71 -16.11 -12.77
C VAL A 210 -7.27 -16.86 -13.95
N ASP A 211 -6.57 -17.91 -14.37
CA ASP A 211 -6.96 -18.76 -15.46
C ASP A 211 -7.14 -20.23 -15.02
N ALA A 212 -7.92 -20.99 -15.76
CA ALA A 212 -7.95 -22.43 -15.62
C ALA A 212 -6.59 -23.03 -16.03
N PRO A 213 -6.15 -24.11 -15.37
CA PRO A 213 -4.93 -24.80 -15.76
C PRO A 213 -4.99 -25.23 -17.22
N PRO A 214 -3.93 -24.97 -18.02
CA PRO A 214 -3.90 -25.40 -19.41
C PRO A 214 -3.84 -26.93 -19.50
N PRO A 215 -4.45 -27.53 -20.53
CA PRO A 215 -4.51 -29.00 -20.66
C PRO A 215 -3.12 -29.65 -20.89
N LYS A 216 -2.11 -28.85 -21.18
CA LYS A 216 -0.71 -29.24 -21.28
C LYS A 216 0.18 -28.18 -20.64
N PRO A 217 1.29 -28.57 -19.98
CA PRO A 217 2.26 -27.62 -19.45
C PRO A 217 2.69 -26.63 -20.53
N ARG A 218 2.70 -25.34 -20.19
CA ARG A 218 3.22 -24.27 -21.05
C ARG A 218 4.62 -23.89 -20.59
N ALA A 219 5.49 -23.54 -21.53
CA ALA A 219 6.77 -22.90 -21.23
C ALA A 219 6.49 -21.53 -20.59
N GLY A 220 7.38 -21.09 -19.69
CA GLY A 220 7.25 -19.80 -19.02
C GLY A 220 6.22 -19.75 -17.89
N VAL A 221 5.75 -20.92 -17.42
CA VAL A 221 4.95 -21.04 -16.20
C VAL A 221 5.89 -21.43 -15.07
N PHE A 222 5.82 -20.68 -13.97
CA PHE A 222 6.68 -20.82 -12.80
C PHE A 222 5.81 -21.06 -11.56
N HIS A 223 6.37 -21.72 -10.56
CA HIS A 223 5.73 -21.82 -9.25
C HIS A 223 5.73 -20.46 -8.54
N ILE A 224 4.68 -20.16 -7.77
CA ILE A 224 4.49 -18.85 -7.13
C ILE A 224 5.66 -18.46 -6.20
N VAL A 225 6.40 -19.42 -5.66
CA VAL A 225 7.61 -19.16 -4.85
C VAL A 225 8.67 -18.36 -5.63
N ASP A 226 8.69 -18.48 -6.97
CA ASP A 226 9.61 -17.77 -7.84
C ASP A 226 9.08 -16.39 -8.29
N LEU A 227 7.89 -15.96 -7.82
CA LEU A 227 7.22 -14.77 -8.30
C LEU A 227 8.11 -13.53 -8.24
N LYS A 228 8.70 -13.27 -7.08
CA LYS A 228 9.57 -12.12 -6.89
C LYS A 228 10.75 -12.14 -7.86
N LYS A 229 11.43 -13.26 -8.01
CA LYS A 229 12.58 -13.42 -8.91
C LYS A 229 12.22 -13.14 -10.35
N GLN A 230 11.09 -13.68 -10.84
CA GLN A 230 10.66 -13.49 -12.21
C GLN A 230 10.24 -12.03 -12.47
N VAL A 231 9.51 -11.42 -11.54
CA VAL A 231 9.11 -10.02 -11.65
C VAL A 231 10.32 -9.08 -11.62
N ASP A 232 11.30 -9.30 -10.72
CA ASP A 232 12.53 -8.52 -10.66
C ASP A 232 13.30 -8.61 -12.01
N THR A 233 13.34 -9.80 -12.64
CA THR A 233 13.96 -9.98 -13.95
C THR A 233 13.26 -9.15 -15.04
N LEU A 234 11.92 -9.16 -15.07
CA LEU A 234 11.16 -8.37 -16.03
C LEU A 234 11.30 -6.86 -15.79
N ILE A 235 11.37 -6.43 -14.54
CA ILE A 235 11.65 -5.02 -14.19
C ILE A 235 13.00 -4.57 -14.76
N GLU A 236 14.04 -5.40 -14.63
CA GLU A 236 15.37 -5.08 -15.17
C GLU A 236 15.36 -5.05 -16.71
N GLN A 237 14.59 -5.93 -17.38
CA GLN A 237 14.40 -5.89 -18.84
C GLN A 237 13.75 -4.57 -19.26
N VAL A 238 12.66 -4.16 -18.60
CA VAL A 238 11.99 -2.88 -18.87
C VAL A 238 12.95 -1.70 -18.68
N ARG A 239 13.71 -1.68 -17.58
CA ARG A 239 14.66 -0.60 -17.26
C ARG A 239 15.81 -0.50 -18.28
N SER A 240 16.26 -1.63 -18.79
CA SER A 240 17.34 -1.69 -19.77
C SER A 240 16.87 -1.43 -21.20
N GLY A 241 15.57 -1.36 -21.44
CA GLY A 241 15.01 -1.23 -22.78
C GLY A 241 15.24 -2.46 -23.67
N LEU A 242 15.53 -3.61 -23.08
CA LEU A 242 15.72 -4.86 -23.81
C LEU A 242 14.36 -5.38 -24.31
N PRO A 243 14.27 -5.85 -25.57
CA PRO A 243 13.06 -6.51 -26.06
C PRO A 243 12.82 -7.84 -25.31
N ASP A 244 11.56 -8.26 -25.24
CA ASP A 244 11.16 -9.59 -24.74
C ASP A 244 11.93 -10.69 -25.52
N GLN A 245 12.48 -11.65 -24.77
CA GLN A 245 13.16 -12.82 -25.35
C GLN A 245 12.20 -13.98 -25.56
#